data_67c3ec9ebe83a498ca9687208b15414c
#
_entry.id   67c3ec9ebe83a498ca9687208b15414c
#
_cell.length_a   1.000
_cell.length_b   1.000
_cell.length_c   1.000
_cell.angle_alpha   90.00
_cell.angle_beta   90.00
_cell.angle_gamma   90.00
#
_symmetry.space_group_name_H-M   'P 1'
#
loop_
_entity.id
_entity.type
_entity.pdbx_description
1 polymer ?
#
loop_
_entity_poly.entity_id
_entity_poly.type
_entity_poly.pdbx_seq_one_letter_code
_entity_poly.pdbx_strand_id
1 'polypeptide(L)'
;MRVEWLNEARNEFLAFLKFYKTEVGIPYAKKFAEKILHATEQLADFPELGVLKYDTLMGKHDFRAVFIDQYVCIYKIEMDTVYIYHFADARKNYMYHIFGME
;
A
#
# COMPACT_ATOMS: atom_id res chain seq x y z
N MET A 1 -10.46 7.85 11.83
CA MET A 1 -10.75 7.77 10.37
C MET A 1 -10.77 6.31 9.96
N ARG A 2 -11.59 5.95 8.99
CA ARG A 2 -11.66 4.56 8.48
C ARG A 2 -10.54 4.30 7.50
N VAL A 3 -10.11 3.05 7.40
CA VAL A 3 -9.16 2.61 6.37
C VAL A 3 -9.83 1.50 5.56
N GLU A 4 -9.92 1.71 4.26
CA GLU A 4 -10.51 0.74 3.34
C GLU A 4 -9.53 0.37 2.23
N TRP A 5 -9.38 -0.94 2.02
CA TRP A 5 -8.61 -1.46 0.90
C TRP A 5 -9.55 -1.60 -0.29
N LEU A 6 -9.23 -0.93 -1.39
CA LEU A 6 -9.97 -1.16 -2.63
C LEU A 6 -9.61 -2.54 -3.19
N ASN A 7 -10.49 -3.06 -4.04
CA ASN A 7 -10.35 -4.44 -4.53
C ASN A 7 -8.99 -4.72 -5.16
N GLU A 8 -8.48 -3.80 -5.96
CA GLU A 8 -7.19 -4.00 -6.62
C GLU A 8 -6.04 -4.09 -5.63
N ALA A 9 -6.00 -3.18 -4.66
CA ALA A 9 -4.97 -3.20 -3.62
C ALA A 9 -5.05 -4.48 -2.78
N ARG A 10 -6.26 -4.89 -2.42
CA ARG A 10 -6.47 -6.12 -1.67
C ARG A 10 -5.98 -7.33 -2.45
N ASN A 11 -6.29 -7.40 -3.74
CA ASN A 11 -5.84 -8.51 -4.59
C ASN A 11 -4.31 -8.51 -4.73
N GLU A 12 -3.69 -7.34 -4.83
CA GLU A 12 -2.23 -7.22 -4.87
C GLU A 12 -1.60 -7.74 -3.58
N PHE A 13 -2.15 -7.34 -2.43
CA PHE A 13 -1.69 -7.83 -1.13
C PHE A 13 -1.86 -9.34 -1.01
N LEU A 14 -3.02 -9.86 -1.39
CA LEU A 14 -3.31 -11.30 -1.30
C LEU A 14 -2.41 -12.12 -2.21
N ALA A 15 -1.98 -11.57 -3.36
CA ALA A 15 -1.05 -12.25 -4.24
C ALA A 15 0.32 -12.46 -3.58
N PHE A 16 0.83 -11.44 -2.88
CA PHE A 16 2.05 -11.58 -2.08
C PHE A 16 1.87 -12.60 -0.96
N LEU A 17 0.75 -12.53 -0.26
CA LEU A 17 0.48 -13.44 0.85
C LEU A 17 0.45 -14.89 0.39
N LYS A 18 -0.23 -15.16 -0.74
CA LYS A 18 -0.29 -16.51 -1.32
C LYS A 18 1.10 -17.01 -1.73
N PHE A 19 1.89 -16.14 -2.36
CA PHE A 19 3.25 -16.47 -2.76
C PHE A 19 4.10 -16.86 -1.54
N TYR A 20 4.03 -16.07 -0.46
CA TYR A 20 4.81 -16.37 0.74
C TYR A 20 4.36 -17.65 1.44
N LYS A 21 3.05 -17.93 1.46
CA LYS A 21 2.54 -19.19 2.03
C LYS A 21 3.09 -20.39 1.28
N THR A 22 3.15 -20.30 -0.04
CA THR A 22 3.57 -21.41 -0.91
C THR A 22 5.08 -21.59 -0.90
N GLU A 23 5.84 -20.50 -1.04
CA GLU A 23 7.27 -20.53 -1.30
C GLU A 23 8.14 -20.43 -0.04
N VAL A 24 7.62 -19.82 1.03
CA VAL A 24 8.40 -19.58 2.25
C VAL A 24 7.83 -20.34 3.43
N GLY A 25 6.52 -20.27 3.65
CA GLY A 25 5.84 -20.96 4.73
C GLY A 25 4.84 -20.08 5.47
N ILE A 26 3.94 -20.73 6.19
CA ILE A 26 2.85 -20.06 6.90
C ILE A 26 3.36 -19.08 7.97
N PRO A 27 4.38 -19.42 8.80
CA PRO A 27 4.84 -18.45 9.81
C PRO A 27 5.34 -17.14 9.21
N TYR A 28 6.06 -17.21 8.08
CA TYR A 28 6.54 -16.01 7.39
C TYR A 28 5.38 -15.21 6.82
N ALA A 29 4.44 -15.89 6.15
CA ALA A 29 3.27 -15.24 5.55
C ALA A 29 2.44 -14.53 6.62
N LYS A 30 2.29 -15.14 7.79
CA LYS A 30 1.54 -14.56 8.91
C LYS A 30 2.22 -13.29 9.41
N LYS A 31 3.54 -13.31 9.59
CA LYS A 31 4.30 -12.13 10.04
C LYS A 31 4.20 -11.00 9.01
N PHE A 32 4.30 -11.33 7.73
CA PHE A 32 4.13 -10.36 6.65
C PHE A 32 2.76 -9.68 6.74
N ALA A 33 1.69 -10.48 6.82
CA ALA A 33 0.34 -9.95 6.88
C ALA A 33 0.13 -9.06 8.11
N GLU A 34 0.59 -9.49 9.29
CA GLU A 34 0.46 -8.73 10.52
C GLU A 34 1.19 -7.38 10.42
N LYS A 35 2.39 -7.37 9.86
CA LYS A 35 3.18 -6.15 9.70
C LYS A 35 2.46 -5.15 8.78
N ILE A 36 1.99 -5.62 7.63
CA ILE A 36 1.34 -4.74 6.66
C ILE A 36 0.02 -4.20 7.21
N LEU A 37 -0.79 -5.07 7.80
CA LEU A 37 -2.10 -4.65 8.33
C LEU A 37 -1.93 -3.69 9.51
N HIS A 38 -0.96 -3.94 10.39
CA HIS A 38 -0.69 -3.04 11.50
C HIS A 38 -0.24 -1.65 11.01
N ALA A 39 0.67 -1.61 10.04
CA ALA A 39 1.16 -0.35 9.49
C ALA A 39 0.05 0.44 8.79
N THR A 40 -0.82 -0.23 8.04
CA THR A 40 -1.92 0.44 7.35
C THR A 40 -3.02 0.89 8.30
N GLU A 41 -3.25 0.16 9.38
CA GLU A 41 -4.22 0.57 10.41
C GLU A 41 -3.81 1.87 11.09
N GLN A 42 -2.51 2.16 11.19
CA GLN A 42 -2.02 3.41 11.74
C GLN A 42 -2.45 4.62 10.93
N LEU A 43 -2.81 4.44 9.66
CA LEU A 43 -3.32 5.52 8.83
C LEU A 43 -4.67 6.03 9.31
N ALA A 44 -5.39 5.27 10.12
CA ALA A 44 -6.64 5.74 10.74
C ALA A 44 -6.38 6.90 11.70
N ASP A 45 -5.27 6.85 12.43
CA ASP A 45 -4.89 7.88 13.40
C ASP A 45 -3.95 8.93 12.78
N PHE A 46 -3.14 8.53 11.80
CA PHE A 46 -2.14 9.37 11.16
C PHE A 46 -2.29 9.31 9.63
N PRO A 47 -3.40 9.84 9.08
CA PRO A 47 -3.67 9.69 7.64
C PRO A 47 -2.66 10.41 6.75
N GLU A 48 -1.95 11.40 7.27
CA GLU A 48 -0.96 12.15 6.50
C GLU A 48 0.47 11.61 6.67
N LEU A 49 0.61 10.40 7.21
CA LEU A 49 1.90 9.75 7.40
C LEU A 49 2.64 9.54 6.08
N GLY A 50 1.92 9.19 5.02
CA GLY A 50 2.49 8.99 3.70
C GLY A 50 2.88 10.28 3.01
N VAL A 51 3.89 10.20 2.15
CA VAL A 51 4.42 11.36 1.42
C VAL A 51 3.52 11.72 0.25
N LEU A 52 3.21 13.02 0.13
CA LEU A 52 2.49 13.60 -1.00
C LEU A 52 3.50 14.38 -1.83
N LYS A 53 3.91 13.82 -2.97
CA LYS A 53 4.91 14.44 -3.85
C LYS A 53 4.25 15.25 -4.94
N TYR A 54 4.10 16.56 -4.71
CA TYR A 54 3.40 17.47 -5.61
C TYR A 54 4.05 17.60 -7.00
N ASP A 55 5.33 17.30 -7.11
CA ASP A 55 6.07 17.37 -8.39
C ASP A 55 5.85 16.13 -9.27
N THR A 56 5.09 15.15 -8.81
CA THR A 56 4.79 13.94 -9.55
C THR A 56 3.30 13.91 -9.92
N LEU A 57 2.97 13.12 -10.94
CA LEU A 57 1.59 12.91 -11.34
C LEU A 57 0.78 12.30 -10.21
N MET A 58 1.39 11.41 -9.43
CA MET A 58 0.76 10.81 -8.26
C MET A 58 0.32 11.88 -7.26
N GLY A 59 1.22 12.79 -6.90
CA GLY A 59 0.92 13.86 -5.94
C GLY A 59 -0.10 14.86 -6.48
N LYS A 60 -0.09 15.13 -7.79
CA LYS A 60 -1.07 16.01 -8.42
C LYS A 60 -2.50 15.47 -8.35
N HIS A 61 -2.65 14.16 -8.19
CA HIS A 61 -3.94 13.52 -8.02
C HIS A 61 -4.21 13.15 -6.55
N ASP A 62 -3.47 13.76 -5.61
CA ASP A 62 -3.63 13.60 -4.17
C ASP A 62 -3.31 12.20 -3.65
N PHE A 63 -2.56 11.41 -4.38
CA PHE A 63 -2.08 10.12 -3.91
C PHE A 63 -0.89 10.29 -2.97
N ARG A 64 -0.92 9.57 -1.87
CA ARG A 64 0.17 9.50 -0.91
C ARG A 64 0.81 8.11 -0.99
N ALA A 65 2.09 8.05 -0.68
CA ALA A 65 2.84 6.80 -0.61
C ALA A 65 3.39 6.61 0.79
N VAL A 66 3.07 5.49 1.43
CA VAL A 66 3.69 5.09 2.69
C VAL A 66 4.51 3.84 2.44
N PHE A 67 5.76 3.86 2.90
CA PHE A 67 6.69 2.75 2.70
C PHE A 67 6.73 1.89 3.96
N ILE A 68 6.59 0.57 3.77
CA ILE A 68 6.62 -0.41 4.84
C ILE A 68 7.65 -1.46 4.42
N ASP A 69 8.86 -1.39 4.99
CA ASP A 69 10.01 -2.18 4.55
C ASP A 69 10.23 -1.98 3.04
N GLN A 70 10.22 -3.06 2.25
CA GLN A 70 10.37 -2.98 0.80
C GLN A 70 9.08 -2.73 0.03
N TYR A 71 7.96 -2.57 0.74
CA TYR A 71 6.66 -2.38 0.11
C TYR A 71 6.22 -0.94 0.14
N VAL A 72 5.30 -0.61 -0.74
CA VAL A 72 4.66 0.70 -0.78
C VAL A 72 3.16 0.55 -0.87
N CYS A 73 2.44 1.33 -0.04
CA CYS A 73 0.99 1.48 -0.15
C CYS A 73 0.69 2.85 -0.74
N ILE A 74 -0.08 2.86 -1.81
CA ILE A 74 -0.54 4.09 -2.45
C ILE A 74 -1.98 4.31 -2.01
N TYR A 75 -2.27 5.48 -1.42
CA TYR A 75 -3.58 5.74 -0.87
C TYR A 75 -3.99 7.20 -1.06
N LYS A 76 -5.29 7.45 -0.89
CA LYS A 76 -5.88 8.79 -0.84
C LYS A 76 -6.70 8.95 0.42
N ILE A 77 -6.79 10.19 0.88
CA ILE A 77 -7.71 10.57 1.95
C ILE A 77 -8.92 11.26 1.29
N GLU A 78 -10.10 10.70 1.50
CA GLU A 78 -11.34 11.29 1.02
C GLU A 78 -12.33 11.35 2.18
N MET A 79 -12.71 12.58 2.57
CA MET A 79 -13.59 12.83 3.72
C MET A 79 -12.98 12.18 4.99
N ASP A 80 -13.65 11.21 5.57
CA ASP A 80 -13.24 10.55 6.81
C ASP A 80 -12.61 9.17 6.58
N THR A 81 -12.22 8.87 5.34
CA THR A 81 -11.74 7.55 4.98
C THR A 81 -10.42 7.62 4.24
N VAL A 82 -9.52 6.71 4.61
CA VAL A 82 -8.28 6.42 3.87
C VAL A 82 -8.58 5.27 2.92
N TYR A 83 -8.44 5.49 1.62
CA TYR A 83 -8.64 4.46 0.62
C TYR A 83 -7.30 4.00 0.09
N ILE A 84 -6.97 2.72 0.31
CA ILE A 84 -5.74 2.13 -0.21
C ILE A 84 -6.02 1.64 -1.63
N TYR A 85 -5.33 2.25 -2.60
CA TYR A 85 -5.54 2.01 -4.02
C TYR A 85 -4.62 0.93 -4.56
N HIS A 86 -3.37 0.87 -4.08
CA HIS A 86 -2.38 -0.08 -4.58
C HIS A 86 -1.42 -0.51 -3.50
N PHE A 87 -0.93 -1.74 -3.62
CA PHE A 87 0.10 -2.32 -2.78
C PHE A 87 1.13 -2.98 -3.68
N ALA A 88 2.41 -2.60 -3.55
CA ALA A 88 3.44 -3.06 -4.46
C ALA A 88 4.79 -3.21 -3.76
N ASP A 89 5.74 -3.86 -4.43
CA ASP A 89 7.14 -3.90 -4.01
C ASP A 89 7.81 -2.61 -4.50
N ALA A 90 8.25 -1.77 -3.56
CA ALA A 90 8.84 -0.46 -3.86
C ALA A 90 10.18 -0.55 -4.58
N ARG A 91 10.83 -1.72 -4.55
CA ARG A 91 12.11 -1.95 -5.25
C ARG A 91 11.92 -2.15 -6.74
N LYS A 92 10.69 -2.46 -7.18
CA LYS A 92 10.34 -2.59 -8.59
C LYS A 92 9.81 -1.24 -9.08
N ASN A 93 9.69 -1.07 -10.38
CA ASN A 93 9.19 0.19 -10.95
C ASN A 93 7.67 0.29 -10.77
N TYR A 94 7.22 0.50 -9.53
CA TYR A 94 5.81 0.52 -9.20
C TYR A 94 5.08 1.70 -9.85
N MET A 95 5.75 2.83 -10.01
CA MET A 95 5.15 4.00 -10.66
C MET A 95 4.74 3.69 -12.08
N TYR A 96 5.60 2.99 -12.82
CA TYR A 96 5.28 2.58 -14.18
C TYR A 96 4.15 1.54 -14.20
N HIS A 97 4.23 0.52 -13.35
CA HIS A 97 3.25 -0.57 -13.34
C HIS A 97 1.87 -0.13 -12.89
N ILE A 98 1.80 0.82 -11.95
CA ILE A 98 0.53 1.30 -11.40
C ILE A 98 -0.05 2.45 -12.23
N PHE A 99 0.78 3.42 -12.59
CA PHE A 99 0.33 4.68 -13.21
C PHE A 99 0.75 4.81 -14.67
N GLY A 100 1.49 3.87 -15.23
CA GLY A 100 2.00 3.98 -16.59
C GLY A 100 3.07 5.06 -16.76
N MET A 101 3.77 5.40 -15.67
CA MET A 101 4.81 6.45 -15.66
C MET A 101 6.19 5.85 -15.47
N GLU A 102 7.18 6.54 -15.97
CA GLU A 102 8.59 6.20 -15.74
C GLU A 102 9.15 6.96 -14.55
#